data_5125e3dfa2171eb224484e67ce345cee
#
_entry.id   5125e3dfa2171eb224484e67ce345cee
#
_cell.length_a   1.000
_cell.length_b   1.000
_cell.length_c   1.000
_cell.angle_alpha   90.00
_cell.angle_beta   90.00
_cell.angle_gamma   90.00
#
_symmetry.space_group_name_H-M   'P 1'
#
loop_
_entity.id
_entity.type
_entity.pdbx_description
1 polymer ?
#
loop_
_entity_poly.entity_id
_entity_poly.type
_entity_poly.pdbx_seq_one_letter_code
_entity_poly.pdbx_strand_id
1 'polypeptide(L)'
;MPFTPQQALQRAIEHREIFFDEMVDLMRQVMRGEVSPSMTAAILTGLRVKKETVGEIAAAATVLREFALPVEVADRTGLVDIVGTGGDGAHTFNISTASMFVVAAAGAKVAKHGNRSVSSKSGSADVLEALGANIDLQPEQVASCIERCGIGFMFAPVHHPAMKVVAPVRREMGVRTLFNILGPLTNPAGARNILMGVFHPDLVGIQVRVLQELGAERALVVWGRDGMDELSLGSATLVGELRDGKVREYELHPEDFGIPMAHSRNLKVADAEQSMAMLLQALDDHEGLPRQIVAYNAGAALYAAGVAEDIGDGIARARKAIASGAARAKLDEFVAATQALAGA
;
A
#
# COMPACT_ATOMS: atom_id res chain seq x y z
N MET A 1 33.43 -2.44 -15.41
CA MET A 1 32.99 -1.09 -15.80
C MET A 1 31.61 -0.91 -15.22
N PRO A 2 31.26 0.26 -14.68
CA PRO A 2 29.91 0.49 -14.16
C PRO A 2 28.88 0.34 -15.28
N PHE A 3 27.71 -0.17 -14.93
CA PHE A 3 26.58 -0.33 -15.85
C PHE A 3 26.05 1.03 -16.29
N THR A 4 25.88 1.25 -17.59
CA THR A 4 25.52 2.57 -18.14
C THR A 4 24.04 2.67 -18.50
N PRO A 5 23.43 3.88 -18.45
CA PRO A 5 22.06 4.09 -18.90
C PRO A 5 21.80 3.65 -20.35
N GLN A 6 22.82 3.79 -21.23
CA GLN A 6 22.73 3.34 -22.63
C GLN A 6 22.63 1.82 -22.73
N GLN A 7 23.40 1.10 -21.91
CA GLN A 7 23.30 -0.37 -21.86
C GLN A 7 21.93 -0.82 -21.32
N ALA A 8 21.38 -0.12 -20.33
CA ALA A 8 20.05 -0.38 -19.81
C ALA A 8 18.98 -0.19 -20.89
N LEU A 9 19.02 0.93 -21.61
CA LEU A 9 18.11 1.20 -22.71
C LEU A 9 18.22 0.15 -23.81
N GLN A 10 19.45 -0.23 -24.20
CA GLN A 10 19.67 -1.25 -25.22
C GLN A 10 19.06 -2.59 -24.80
N ARG A 11 19.25 -3.05 -23.55
CA ARG A 11 18.63 -4.28 -23.05
C ARG A 11 17.10 -4.21 -23.06
N ALA A 12 16.53 -3.08 -22.62
CA ALA A 12 15.09 -2.90 -22.63
C ALA A 12 14.51 -2.97 -24.05
N ILE A 13 15.16 -2.36 -25.05
CA ILE A 13 14.79 -2.44 -26.47
C ILE A 13 14.89 -3.89 -27.01
N GLU A 14 15.90 -4.63 -26.59
CA GLU A 14 16.12 -6.03 -26.99
C GLU A 14 15.27 -7.03 -26.20
N HIS A 15 14.36 -6.58 -25.34
CA HIS A 15 13.55 -7.42 -24.43
C HIS A 15 14.40 -8.32 -23.52
N ARG A 16 15.61 -7.87 -23.16
CA ARG A 16 16.53 -8.57 -22.27
C ARG A 16 16.40 -8.04 -20.86
N GLU A 17 16.60 -8.92 -19.90
CA GLU A 17 16.60 -8.57 -18.48
C GLU A 17 17.81 -7.71 -18.12
N ILE A 18 17.59 -6.70 -17.27
CA ILE A 18 18.64 -5.98 -16.55
C ILE A 18 18.84 -6.74 -15.23
N PHE A 19 20.03 -7.31 -15.02
CA PHE A 19 20.28 -8.10 -13.81
C PHE A 19 20.21 -7.24 -12.55
N PHE A 20 19.94 -7.89 -11.41
CA PHE A 20 19.65 -7.22 -10.15
C PHE A 20 20.68 -6.13 -9.80
N ASP A 21 21.97 -6.44 -9.75
CA ASP A 21 23.03 -5.48 -9.41
C ASP A 21 23.13 -4.32 -10.40
N GLU A 22 22.93 -4.60 -11.69
CA GLU A 22 22.94 -3.58 -12.76
C GLU A 22 21.71 -2.65 -12.63
N MET A 23 20.54 -3.20 -12.26
CA MET A 23 19.34 -2.42 -12.03
C MET A 23 19.47 -1.57 -10.76
N VAL A 24 20.11 -2.08 -9.71
CA VAL A 24 20.46 -1.30 -8.51
C VAL A 24 21.36 -0.12 -8.89
N ASP A 25 22.43 -0.34 -9.65
CA ASP A 25 23.33 0.74 -10.09
C ASP A 25 22.62 1.78 -10.95
N LEU A 26 21.79 1.34 -11.89
CA LEU A 26 20.97 2.22 -12.72
C LEU A 26 20.02 3.08 -11.89
N MET A 27 19.27 2.45 -10.98
CA MET A 27 18.31 3.16 -10.17
C MET A 27 18.96 4.16 -9.22
N ARG A 28 20.15 3.85 -8.67
CA ARG A 28 20.91 4.81 -7.88
C ARG A 28 21.31 6.04 -8.71
N GLN A 29 21.78 5.85 -9.96
CA GLN A 29 22.09 6.96 -10.88
C GLN A 29 20.83 7.80 -11.16
N VAL A 30 19.69 7.17 -11.43
CA VAL A 30 18.42 7.86 -11.67
C VAL A 30 17.99 8.66 -10.44
N MET A 31 18.02 8.05 -9.24
CA MET A 31 17.59 8.71 -8.00
C MET A 31 18.50 9.84 -7.54
N ARG A 32 19.78 9.84 -7.96
CA ARG A 32 20.74 10.94 -7.75
C ARG A 32 20.64 12.05 -8.80
N GLY A 33 19.82 11.87 -9.86
CA GLY A 33 19.71 12.83 -10.95
C GLY A 33 20.90 12.82 -11.92
N GLU A 34 21.68 11.76 -11.93
CA GLU A 34 22.85 11.59 -12.81
C GLU A 34 22.44 11.16 -14.21
N VAL A 35 21.20 10.70 -14.39
CA VAL A 35 20.63 10.31 -15.70
C VAL A 35 19.72 11.44 -16.20
N SER A 36 19.91 11.87 -17.46
CA SER A 36 19.10 12.95 -18.04
C SER A 36 17.60 12.58 -18.08
N PRO A 37 16.68 13.57 -18.01
CA PRO A 37 15.24 13.33 -18.08
C PRO A 37 14.82 12.52 -19.31
N SER A 38 15.38 12.83 -20.50
CA SER A 38 15.09 12.12 -21.74
C SER A 38 15.52 10.65 -21.69
N MET A 39 16.71 10.37 -21.14
CA MET A 39 17.21 9.02 -20.99
C MET A 39 16.39 8.24 -19.95
N THR A 40 16.04 8.88 -18.84
CA THR A 40 15.16 8.30 -17.81
C THR A 40 13.81 7.92 -18.42
N ALA A 41 13.17 8.82 -19.18
CA ALA A 41 11.91 8.54 -19.86
C ALA A 41 12.04 7.39 -20.86
N ALA A 42 13.11 7.34 -21.65
CA ALA A 42 13.37 6.26 -22.62
C ALA A 42 13.52 4.90 -21.91
N ILE A 43 14.30 4.83 -20.83
CA ILE A 43 14.49 3.60 -20.05
C ILE A 43 13.16 3.14 -19.43
N LEU A 44 12.41 4.05 -18.79
CA LEU A 44 11.12 3.72 -18.18
C LEU A 44 10.12 3.21 -19.24
N THR A 45 10.11 3.81 -20.42
CA THR A 45 9.28 3.35 -21.55
C THR A 45 9.73 1.95 -22.01
N GLY A 46 11.02 1.74 -22.19
CA GLY A 46 11.58 0.46 -22.59
C GLY A 46 11.25 -0.66 -21.58
N LEU A 47 11.44 -0.41 -20.29
CA LEU A 47 11.06 -1.35 -19.22
C LEU A 47 9.56 -1.69 -19.28
N ARG A 48 8.71 -0.68 -19.43
CA ARG A 48 7.26 -0.86 -19.50
C ARG A 48 6.84 -1.68 -20.71
N VAL A 49 7.44 -1.45 -21.88
CA VAL A 49 7.16 -2.20 -23.12
C VAL A 49 7.66 -3.63 -23.03
N LYS A 50 8.87 -3.82 -22.50
CA LYS A 50 9.46 -5.14 -22.25
C LYS A 50 8.66 -5.95 -21.23
N LYS A 51 7.99 -5.31 -20.28
CA LYS A 51 7.47 -5.78 -18.99
C LYS A 51 8.61 -6.09 -18.02
N GLU A 52 8.55 -5.46 -16.87
CA GLU A 52 9.56 -5.59 -15.82
C GLU A 52 9.55 -6.99 -15.20
N THR A 53 10.72 -7.55 -14.94
CA THR A 53 10.85 -8.83 -14.24
C THR A 53 10.76 -8.63 -12.72
N VAL A 54 10.54 -9.72 -11.98
CA VAL A 54 10.54 -9.71 -10.50
C VAL A 54 11.85 -9.15 -9.97
N GLY A 55 13.00 -9.58 -10.52
CA GLY A 55 14.33 -9.10 -10.11
C GLY A 55 14.54 -7.61 -10.38
N GLU A 56 14.08 -7.09 -11.52
CA GLU A 56 14.16 -5.66 -11.84
C GLU A 56 13.31 -4.80 -10.88
N ILE A 57 12.10 -5.27 -10.56
CA ILE A 57 11.21 -4.57 -9.61
C ILE A 57 11.82 -4.61 -8.20
N ALA A 58 12.33 -5.76 -7.77
CA ALA A 58 12.96 -5.92 -6.45
C ALA A 58 14.21 -5.03 -6.31
N ALA A 59 15.06 -4.97 -7.33
CA ALA A 59 16.23 -4.10 -7.35
C ALA A 59 15.85 -2.62 -7.26
N ALA A 60 14.85 -2.18 -8.04
CA ALA A 60 14.35 -0.82 -7.98
C ALA A 60 13.75 -0.46 -6.61
N ALA A 61 12.96 -1.36 -6.02
CA ALA A 61 12.41 -1.19 -4.69
C ALA A 61 13.50 -1.10 -3.60
N THR A 62 14.55 -1.92 -3.73
CA THR A 62 15.71 -1.88 -2.82
C THR A 62 16.35 -0.49 -2.81
N VAL A 63 16.58 0.09 -3.96
CA VAL A 63 17.16 1.44 -4.06
C VAL A 63 16.22 2.50 -3.50
N LEU A 64 14.91 2.42 -3.76
CA LEU A 64 13.97 3.36 -3.18
C LEU A 64 13.92 3.28 -1.65
N ARG A 65 14.08 2.09 -1.07
CA ARG A 65 14.23 1.90 0.38
C ARG A 65 15.51 2.55 0.92
N GLU A 66 16.65 2.43 0.19
CA GLU A 66 17.91 3.09 0.54
C GLU A 66 17.80 4.63 0.59
N PHE A 67 16.98 5.21 -0.28
CA PHE A 67 16.78 6.67 -0.38
C PHE A 67 15.62 7.18 0.47
N ALA A 68 14.85 6.30 1.10
CA ALA A 68 13.77 6.68 2.01
C ALA A 68 14.32 7.18 3.34
N LEU A 69 13.58 8.08 4.00
CA LEU A 69 13.84 8.44 5.38
C LEU A 69 13.26 7.32 6.27
N PRO A 70 14.11 6.56 7.00
CA PRO A 70 13.63 5.41 7.76
C PRO A 70 12.84 5.83 8.99
N VAL A 71 11.79 5.08 9.30
CA VAL A 71 11.01 5.18 10.54
C VAL A 71 11.43 4.03 11.46
N GLU A 72 12.18 4.36 12.51
CA GLU A 72 12.73 3.36 13.42
C GLU A 72 11.70 2.96 14.48
N VAL A 73 11.04 1.82 14.27
CA VAL A 73 10.08 1.23 15.20
C VAL A 73 10.81 0.22 16.08
N ALA A 74 10.74 0.41 17.41
CA ALA A 74 11.47 -0.42 18.36
C ALA A 74 11.01 -1.89 18.37
N ASP A 75 9.70 -2.11 18.32
CA ASP A 75 9.09 -3.44 18.23
C ASP A 75 8.23 -3.54 16.96
N ARG A 76 8.72 -4.31 15.99
CA ARG A 76 8.06 -4.56 14.70
C ARG A 76 7.19 -5.82 14.69
N THR A 77 7.00 -6.47 15.84
CA THR A 77 6.15 -7.66 15.94
C THR A 77 4.72 -7.32 15.54
N GLY A 78 4.16 -8.04 14.58
CA GLY A 78 2.82 -7.80 14.04
C GLY A 78 2.65 -6.45 13.31
N LEU A 79 3.75 -5.74 13.01
CA LEU A 79 3.70 -4.50 12.23
C LEU A 79 3.26 -4.81 10.80
N VAL A 80 2.17 -4.19 10.35
CA VAL A 80 1.60 -4.43 9.03
C VAL A 80 1.42 -3.13 8.25
N ASP A 81 1.70 -3.18 6.94
CA ASP A 81 1.26 -2.15 5.99
C ASP A 81 -0.04 -2.60 5.30
N ILE A 82 -0.96 -1.66 5.15
CA ILE A 82 -2.22 -1.85 4.41
C ILE A 82 -2.21 -0.81 3.28
N VAL A 83 -1.81 -1.23 2.10
CA VAL A 83 -1.45 -0.31 1.02
C VAL A 83 -1.99 -0.81 -0.31
N GLY A 84 -2.21 0.09 -1.27
CA GLY A 84 -2.55 -0.25 -2.64
C GLY A 84 -1.65 0.49 -3.63
N THR A 85 -1.55 -0.03 -4.84
CA THR A 85 -0.89 0.68 -5.96
C THR A 85 -1.68 1.91 -6.37
N GLY A 86 -2.97 1.95 -6.03
CA GLY A 86 -3.91 2.93 -6.54
C GLY A 86 -4.10 2.81 -8.04
N GLY A 87 -4.90 3.72 -8.60
CA GLY A 87 -5.08 3.77 -10.06
C GLY A 87 -5.99 2.68 -10.63
N ASP A 88 -6.75 2.00 -9.83
CA ASP A 88 -7.71 0.98 -10.20
C ASP A 88 -8.95 1.54 -10.95
N GLY A 89 -9.20 2.85 -10.81
CA GLY A 89 -10.36 3.53 -11.41
C GLY A 89 -11.68 3.24 -10.71
N ALA A 90 -11.69 2.55 -9.59
CA ALA A 90 -12.90 2.20 -8.85
C ALA A 90 -13.52 3.41 -8.15
N HIS A 91 -12.71 4.41 -7.77
CA HIS A 91 -13.14 5.63 -7.08
C HIS A 91 -13.94 5.37 -5.80
N THR A 92 -13.64 4.29 -5.09
CA THR A 92 -14.26 3.95 -3.81
C THR A 92 -13.75 4.84 -2.69
N PHE A 93 -14.47 4.87 -1.57
CA PHE A 93 -13.94 5.48 -0.35
C PHE A 93 -12.66 4.76 0.10
N ASN A 94 -11.89 5.38 1.00
CA ASN A 94 -10.59 4.88 1.41
C ASN A 94 -10.70 3.67 2.35
N ILE A 95 -11.02 2.50 1.78
CA ILE A 95 -11.25 1.21 2.48
C ILE A 95 -10.02 0.82 3.30
N SER A 96 -8.83 0.84 2.71
CA SER A 96 -7.59 0.50 3.40
C SER A 96 -7.27 1.45 4.56
N THR A 97 -7.64 2.75 4.43
CA THR A 97 -7.48 3.73 5.52
C THR A 97 -8.49 3.48 6.65
N ALA A 98 -9.74 3.14 6.34
CA ALA A 98 -10.70 2.72 7.34
C ALA A 98 -10.24 1.44 8.07
N SER A 99 -9.74 0.47 7.31
CA SER A 99 -9.26 -0.81 7.83
C SER A 99 -8.11 -0.66 8.81
N MET A 100 -7.22 0.33 8.66
CA MET A 100 -6.08 0.51 9.56
C MET A 100 -6.51 0.75 11.01
N PHE A 101 -7.62 1.48 11.25
CA PHE A 101 -8.13 1.73 12.59
C PHE A 101 -8.71 0.45 13.22
N VAL A 102 -9.41 -0.35 12.41
CA VAL A 102 -9.97 -1.63 12.84
C VAL A 102 -8.85 -2.63 13.17
N VAL A 103 -7.83 -2.70 12.33
CA VAL A 103 -6.66 -3.59 12.50
C VAL A 103 -5.89 -3.22 13.76
N ALA A 104 -5.66 -1.95 14.02
CA ALA A 104 -5.01 -1.48 15.23
C ALA A 104 -5.86 -1.73 16.49
N ALA A 105 -7.17 -1.51 16.42
CA ALA A 105 -8.11 -1.80 17.51
C ALA A 105 -8.19 -3.31 17.83
N ALA A 106 -7.95 -4.16 16.84
CA ALA A 106 -7.91 -5.62 17.01
C ALA A 106 -6.53 -6.16 17.46
N GLY A 107 -5.54 -5.29 17.71
CA GLY A 107 -4.29 -5.65 18.38
C GLY A 107 -3.04 -5.75 17.49
N ALA A 108 -3.12 -5.43 16.21
CA ALA A 108 -1.93 -5.27 15.37
C ALA A 108 -1.36 -3.85 15.47
N LYS A 109 -0.08 -3.66 15.06
CA LYS A 109 0.49 -2.34 14.80
C LYS A 109 0.42 -2.05 13.31
N VAL A 110 0.01 -0.84 12.94
CA VAL A 110 -0.12 -0.44 11.53
C VAL A 110 0.89 0.66 11.20
N ALA A 111 1.75 0.40 10.22
CA ALA A 111 2.63 1.40 9.62
C ALA A 111 2.17 1.63 8.18
N LYS A 112 1.18 2.50 8.01
CA LYS A 112 0.57 2.74 6.70
C LYS A 112 1.40 3.72 5.89
N HIS A 113 1.89 3.24 4.73
CA HIS A 113 2.47 4.11 3.71
C HIS A 113 1.38 4.61 2.76
N GLY A 114 1.35 5.90 2.49
CA GLY A 114 0.29 6.47 1.67
C GLY A 114 0.61 7.83 1.05
N ASN A 115 -0.29 8.25 0.14
CA ASN A 115 -0.14 9.50 -0.60
C ASN A 115 -1.50 10.17 -0.81
N ARG A 116 -1.45 11.39 -1.37
CA ARG A 116 -2.62 12.02 -1.99
C ARG A 116 -3.01 11.27 -3.25
N SER A 117 -4.26 11.42 -3.64
CA SER A 117 -4.72 10.84 -4.90
C SER A 117 -4.04 11.48 -6.10
N VAL A 118 -3.67 10.64 -7.07
CA VAL A 118 -3.20 11.08 -8.40
C VAL A 118 -4.31 10.91 -9.45
N SER A 119 -5.13 9.87 -9.32
CA SER A 119 -6.15 9.49 -10.31
C SER A 119 -7.55 9.26 -9.71
N SER A 120 -7.65 8.99 -8.41
CA SER A 120 -8.91 8.85 -7.70
C SER A 120 -9.41 10.19 -7.15
N LYS A 121 -10.56 10.21 -6.50
CA LYS A 121 -11.19 11.42 -5.94
C LYS A 121 -10.71 11.74 -4.51
N SER A 122 -10.13 10.75 -3.83
CA SER A 122 -9.61 10.88 -2.46
C SER A 122 -8.47 9.86 -2.26
N GLY A 123 -7.30 10.34 -1.86
CA GLY A 123 -6.19 9.50 -1.40
C GLY A 123 -6.22 9.32 0.11
N SER A 124 -5.37 8.45 0.64
CA SER A 124 -5.28 8.20 2.09
C SER A 124 -4.91 9.47 2.86
N ALA A 125 -4.01 10.28 2.34
CA ALA A 125 -3.62 11.55 2.93
C ALA A 125 -4.79 12.55 2.98
N ASP A 126 -5.57 12.64 1.89
CA ASP A 126 -6.69 13.58 1.79
C ASP A 126 -7.78 13.27 2.84
N VAL A 127 -8.15 12.00 3.01
CA VAL A 127 -9.16 11.61 4.01
C VAL A 127 -8.64 11.73 5.43
N LEU A 128 -7.35 11.47 5.69
CA LEU A 128 -6.78 11.64 7.02
C LEU A 128 -6.72 13.11 7.45
N GLU A 129 -6.41 14.02 6.55
CA GLU A 129 -6.51 15.47 6.80
C GLU A 129 -7.96 15.89 7.07
N ALA A 130 -8.92 15.39 6.29
CA ALA A 130 -10.35 15.67 6.51
C ALA A 130 -10.83 15.15 7.90
N LEU A 131 -10.25 14.07 8.40
CA LEU A 131 -10.48 13.53 9.75
C LEU A 131 -9.75 14.32 10.85
N GLY A 132 -8.92 15.31 10.49
CA GLY A 132 -8.18 16.15 11.44
C GLY A 132 -6.81 15.61 11.84
N ALA A 133 -6.29 14.56 11.21
CA ALA A 133 -4.94 14.07 11.48
C ALA A 133 -3.88 14.98 10.86
N ASN A 134 -2.75 15.16 11.54
CA ASN A 134 -1.57 15.75 10.94
C ASN A 134 -0.79 14.66 10.19
N ILE A 135 -0.61 14.83 8.87
CA ILE A 135 0.06 13.87 8.00
C ILE A 135 1.53 14.21 7.73
N ASP A 136 2.00 15.39 8.11
CA ASP A 136 3.36 15.87 7.81
C ASP A 136 4.37 15.52 8.92
N LEU A 137 4.10 14.44 9.65
CA LEU A 137 4.98 13.97 10.73
C LEU A 137 6.34 13.50 10.18
N GLN A 138 7.41 13.88 10.88
CA GLN A 138 8.76 13.41 10.59
C GLN A 138 8.95 11.95 11.08
N PRO A 139 9.98 11.23 10.61
CA PRO A 139 10.17 9.81 10.94
C PRO A 139 10.09 9.48 12.43
N GLU A 140 10.72 10.25 13.29
CA GLU A 140 10.74 10.03 14.75
C GLU A 140 9.35 10.25 15.38
N GLN A 141 8.59 11.21 14.84
CA GLN A 141 7.22 11.47 15.25
C GLN A 141 6.28 10.34 14.81
N VAL A 142 6.46 9.80 13.60
CA VAL A 142 5.71 8.62 13.13
C VAL A 142 6.01 7.40 13.99
N ALA A 143 7.30 7.14 14.31
CA ALA A 143 7.67 6.05 15.21
C ALA A 143 7.01 6.21 16.58
N SER A 144 7.06 7.41 17.16
CA SER A 144 6.39 7.72 18.42
C SER A 144 4.87 7.54 18.35
N CYS A 145 4.24 7.87 17.21
CA CYS A 145 2.80 7.65 16.99
C CYS A 145 2.46 6.16 17.00
N ILE A 146 3.26 5.32 16.29
CA ILE A 146 3.09 3.86 16.31
C ILE A 146 3.20 3.31 17.74
N GLU A 147 4.16 3.79 18.53
CA GLU A 147 4.34 3.33 19.89
C GLU A 147 3.19 3.74 20.82
N ARG A 148 2.64 4.95 20.65
CA ARG A 148 1.56 5.49 21.50
C ARG A 148 0.20 4.88 21.19
N CYS A 149 -0.19 4.84 19.92
CA CYS A 149 -1.54 4.45 19.52
C CYS A 149 -1.61 3.22 18.60
N GLY A 150 -0.47 2.60 18.27
CA GLY A 150 -0.42 1.44 17.39
C GLY A 150 -0.57 1.77 15.90
N ILE A 151 -0.60 3.05 15.52
CA ILE A 151 -0.76 3.49 14.12
C ILE A 151 0.27 4.56 13.81
N GLY A 152 0.92 4.46 12.63
CA GLY A 152 1.69 5.53 12.02
C GLY A 152 1.30 5.68 10.55
N PHE A 153 1.18 6.92 10.11
CA PHE A 153 0.99 7.25 8.69
C PHE A 153 2.26 7.90 8.14
N MET A 154 2.80 7.29 7.10
CA MET A 154 4.00 7.77 6.41
C MET A 154 3.58 8.41 5.09
N PHE A 155 3.53 9.74 5.08
CA PHE A 155 3.19 10.50 3.89
C PHE A 155 4.35 10.44 2.88
N ALA A 156 4.12 9.87 1.71
CA ALA A 156 5.17 9.58 0.74
C ALA A 156 6.07 10.79 0.37
N PRO A 157 5.55 12.02 0.17
CA PRO A 157 6.40 13.19 -0.10
C PRO A 157 7.40 13.54 1.01
N VAL A 158 7.05 13.27 2.27
CA VAL A 158 7.95 13.49 3.43
C VAL A 158 9.02 12.41 3.47
N HIS A 159 8.63 11.14 3.32
CA HIS A 159 9.50 9.99 3.57
C HIS A 159 10.33 9.55 2.35
N HIS A 160 9.97 10.00 1.13
CA HIS A 160 10.71 9.70 -0.11
C HIS A 160 11.14 10.98 -0.84
N PRO A 161 12.01 11.83 -0.25
CA PRO A 161 12.41 13.11 -0.85
C PRO A 161 13.10 12.95 -2.21
N ALA A 162 13.82 11.86 -2.45
CA ALA A 162 14.49 11.56 -3.71
C ALA A 162 13.52 11.38 -4.90
N MET A 163 12.24 11.08 -4.65
CA MET A 163 11.24 10.99 -5.70
C MET A 163 11.01 12.32 -6.44
N LYS A 164 11.40 13.45 -5.85
CA LYS A 164 11.36 14.76 -6.50
C LYS A 164 12.18 14.80 -7.79
N VAL A 165 13.22 13.99 -7.91
CA VAL A 165 14.08 13.91 -9.11
C VAL A 165 13.31 13.34 -10.31
N VAL A 166 12.51 12.30 -10.10
CA VAL A 166 11.79 11.62 -11.18
C VAL A 166 10.36 12.13 -11.38
N ALA A 167 9.83 12.89 -10.45
CA ALA A 167 8.45 13.39 -10.50
C ALA A 167 8.13 14.23 -11.76
N PRO A 168 9.01 15.15 -12.24
CA PRO A 168 8.78 15.90 -13.48
C PRO A 168 8.68 14.98 -14.70
N VAL A 169 9.61 14.02 -14.83
CA VAL A 169 9.63 13.05 -15.94
C VAL A 169 8.35 12.23 -15.96
N ARG A 170 7.93 11.69 -14.81
CA ARG A 170 6.69 10.90 -14.68
C ARG A 170 5.45 11.71 -15.06
N ARG A 171 5.41 12.99 -14.66
CA ARG A 171 4.29 13.89 -14.98
C ARG A 171 4.21 14.18 -16.48
N GLU A 172 5.36 14.44 -17.12
CA GLU A 172 5.45 14.71 -18.55
C GLU A 172 5.08 13.48 -19.38
N MET A 173 5.53 12.28 -18.97
CA MET A 173 5.19 11.04 -19.64
C MET A 173 3.68 10.73 -19.60
N GLY A 174 2.98 11.06 -18.52
CA GLY A 174 1.53 10.87 -18.38
C GLY A 174 1.04 9.42 -18.45
N VAL A 175 1.95 8.43 -18.38
CA VAL A 175 1.65 7.00 -18.45
C VAL A 175 2.16 6.27 -17.21
N ARG A 176 1.60 5.08 -16.96
CA ARG A 176 2.10 4.21 -15.88
C ARG A 176 3.47 3.64 -16.24
N THR A 177 4.38 3.68 -15.29
CA THR A 177 5.75 3.15 -15.38
C THR A 177 6.05 2.25 -14.17
N LEU A 178 7.25 1.70 -14.10
CA LEU A 178 7.77 0.97 -12.93
C LEU A 178 7.42 1.68 -11.60
N PHE A 179 7.56 3.01 -11.52
CA PHE A 179 7.26 3.77 -10.30
C PHE A 179 5.83 3.67 -9.78
N ASN A 180 4.87 3.25 -10.60
CA ASN A 180 3.47 3.09 -10.16
C ASN A 180 3.25 1.81 -9.34
N ILE A 181 4.17 0.87 -9.40
CA ILE A 181 4.10 -0.41 -8.69
C ILE A 181 5.13 -0.52 -7.55
N LEU A 182 6.03 0.48 -7.39
CA LEU A 182 7.07 0.46 -6.37
C LEU A 182 6.61 1.00 -5.01
N GLY A 183 5.66 1.95 -4.97
CA GLY A 183 5.22 2.59 -3.73
C GLY A 183 4.91 1.60 -2.60
N PRO A 184 4.06 0.59 -2.83
CA PRO A 184 3.72 -0.41 -1.81
C PRO A 184 4.90 -1.28 -1.33
N LEU A 185 5.97 -1.34 -2.09
CA LEU A 185 7.17 -2.13 -1.78
C LEU A 185 8.19 -1.40 -0.92
N THR A 186 7.97 -0.11 -0.64
CA THR A 186 9.00 0.79 -0.10
C THR A 186 8.61 1.41 1.24
N ASN A 187 7.90 0.68 2.07
CA ASN A 187 7.47 1.12 3.40
C ASN A 187 8.65 1.59 4.27
N PRO A 188 8.69 2.87 4.70
CA PRO A 188 9.81 3.42 5.45
C PRO A 188 10.02 2.81 6.85
N ALA A 189 8.97 2.25 7.46
CA ALA A 189 9.06 1.56 8.75
C ALA A 189 9.56 0.10 8.59
N GLY A 190 9.78 -0.35 7.37
CA GLY A 190 10.23 -1.71 7.09
C GLY A 190 9.23 -2.79 7.54
N ALA A 191 7.93 -2.52 7.42
CA ALA A 191 6.89 -3.51 7.71
C ALA A 191 7.11 -4.75 6.84
N ARG A 192 7.20 -5.93 7.48
CA ARG A 192 7.44 -7.21 6.81
C ARG A 192 6.14 -7.99 6.59
N ASN A 193 5.01 -7.50 7.13
CA ASN A 193 3.69 -8.04 6.90
C ASN A 193 2.89 -7.02 6.09
N ILE A 194 2.19 -7.47 5.05
CA ILE A 194 1.60 -6.55 4.06
C ILE A 194 0.27 -7.10 3.55
N LEU A 195 -0.77 -6.26 3.55
CA LEU A 195 -1.92 -6.41 2.67
C LEU A 195 -1.79 -5.37 1.55
N MET A 196 -1.62 -5.83 0.30
CA MET A 196 -1.37 -4.98 -0.86
C MET A 196 -2.43 -5.16 -1.92
N GLY A 197 -3.15 -4.10 -2.25
CA GLY A 197 -4.00 -4.06 -3.43
C GLY A 197 -3.22 -3.71 -4.70
N VAL A 198 -3.59 -4.31 -5.84
CA VAL A 198 -2.98 -4.01 -7.14
C VAL A 198 -4.04 -3.68 -8.19
N PHE A 199 -3.70 -2.77 -9.12
CA PHE A 199 -4.63 -2.31 -10.15
C PHE A 199 -4.80 -3.27 -11.35
N HIS A 200 -4.06 -4.38 -11.40
CA HIS A 200 -4.10 -5.33 -12.53
C HIS A 200 -3.82 -6.75 -12.05
N PRO A 201 -4.52 -7.78 -12.57
CA PRO A 201 -4.38 -9.16 -12.12
C PRO A 201 -2.97 -9.72 -12.30
N ASP A 202 -2.26 -9.38 -13.39
CA ASP A 202 -0.89 -9.84 -13.62
C ASP A 202 0.08 -9.44 -12.49
N LEU A 203 -0.24 -8.36 -11.77
CA LEU A 203 0.60 -7.88 -10.67
C LEU A 203 0.47 -8.73 -9.42
N VAL A 204 -0.58 -9.50 -9.24
CA VAL A 204 -0.78 -10.32 -8.04
C VAL A 204 0.40 -11.29 -7.88
N GLY A 205 0.64 -12.13 -8.87
CA GLY A 205 1.72 -13.10 -8.85
C GLY A 205 3.13 -12.47 -8.90
N ILE A 206 3.27 -11.33 -9.59
CA ILE A 206 4.54 -10.60 -9.67
C ILE A 206 4.89 -9.98 -8.31
N GLN A 207 3.99 -9.18 -7.73
CA GLN A 207 4.26 -8.42 -6.50
C GLN A 207 4.47 -9.31 -5.28
N VAL A 208 3.74 -10.44 -5.18
CA VAL A 208 3.95 -11.35 -4.06
C VAL A 208 5.36 -11.99 -4.11
N ARG A 209 5.90 -12.27 -5.30
CA ARG A 209 7.27 -12.77 -5.47
C ARG A 209 8.32 -11.69 -5.24
N VAL A 210 8.05 -10.46 -5.67
CA VAL A 210 8.91 -9.30 -5.32
C VAL A 210 8.98 -9.12 -3.80
N LEU A 211 7.85 -9.19 -3.10
CA LEU A 211 7.81 -9.12 -1.64
C LEU A 211 8.60 -10.25 -0.98
N GLN A 212 8.55 -11.47 -1.54
CA GLN A 212 9.35 -12.60 -1.09
C GLN A 212 10.85 -12.31 -1.23
N GLU A 213 11.31 -11.80 -2.39
CA GLU A 213 12.71 -11.41 -2.62
C GLU A 213 13.16 -10.26 -1.69
N LEU A 214 12.26 -9.33 -1.40
CA LEU A 214 12.51 -8.22 -0.48
C LEU A 214 12.45 -8.62 1.01
N GLY A 215 12.24 -9.89 1.32
CA GLY A 215 12.27 -10.44 2.67
C GLY A 215 11.02 -10.17 3.50
N ALA A 216 9.85 -10.00 2.87
CA ALA A 216 8.58 -9.98 3.59
C ALA A 216 8.36 -11.34 4.31
N GLU A 217 7.70 -11.30 5.46
CA GLU A 217 7.36 -12.51 6.24
C GLU A 217 6.00 -13.06 5.83
N ARG A 218 5.03 -12.17 5.72
CA ARG A 218 3.67 -12.49 5.29
C ARG A 218 3.16 -11.42 4.35
N ALA A 219 2.54 -11.82 3.26
CA ALA A 219 1.90 -10.89 2.34
C ALA A 219 0.63 -11.49 1.76
N LEU A 220 -0.37 -10.63 1.60
CA LEU A 220 -1.52 -10.87 0.74
C LEU A 220 -1.51 -9.78 -0.34
N VAL A 221 -1.31 -10.17 -1.59
CA VAL A 221 -1.44 -9.28 -2.75
C VAL A 221 -2.78 -9.58 -3.40
N VAL A 222 -3.65 -8.59 -3.52
CA VAL A 222 -5.06 -8.81 -3.87
C VAL A 222 -5.50 -7.97 -5.07
N TRP A 223 -6.40 -8.53 -5.86
CA TRP A 223 -7.08 -7.85 -6.96
C TRP A 223 -8.50 -8.39 -7.10
N GLY A 224 -9.50 -7.54 -6.92
CA GLY A 224 -10.90 -7.87 -7.16
C GLY A 224 -11.19 -8.02 -8.65
N ARG A 225 -11.93 -9.06 -9.06
CA ARG A 225 -12.28 -9.29 -10.47
C ARG A 225 -13.17 -8.18 -11.06
N ASP A 226 -13.74 -7.32 -10.22
CA ASP A 226 -14.43 -6.09 -10.62
C ASP A 226 -13.48 -4.89 -10.82
N GLY A 227 -12.17 -5.11 -10.71
CA GLY A 227 -11.10 -4.14 -10.96
C GLY A 227 -10.56 -3.43 -9.73
N MET A 228 -11.12 -3.66 -8.54
CA MET A 228 -10.67 -3.01 -7.30
C MET A 228 -9.30 -3.52 -6.84
N ASP A 229 -8.48 -2.62 -6.31
CA ASP A 229 -7.24 -2.94 -5.59
C ASP A 229 -7.48 -3.24 -4.09
N GLU A 230 -8.59 -3.93 -3.78
CA GLU A 230 -9.03 -4.36 -2.45
C GLU A 230 -9.69 -5.75 -2.53
N LEU A 231 -9.93 -6.40 -1.39
CA LEU A 231 -10.86 -7.53 -1.36
C LEU A 231 -12.28 -7.02 -1.65
N SER A 232 -12.88 -7.52 -2.74
CA SER A 232 -14.16 -7.03 -3.23
C SER A 232 -15.35 -7.73 -2.58
N LEU A 233 -16.44 -6.98 -2.37
CA LEU A 233 -17.76 -7.56 -2.08
C LEU A 233 -18.55 -7.90 -3.37
N GLY A 234 -18.14 -7.35 -4.51
CA GLY A 234 -18.87 -7.47 -5.77
C GLY A 234 -18.43 -8.62 -6.67
N SER A 235 -17.31 -9.25 -6.34
CA SER A 235 -16.71 -10.30 -7.15
C SER A 235 -15.77 -11.17 -6.36
N ALA A 236 -15.29 -12.27 -6.96
CA ALA A 236 -14.11 -12.98 -6.46
C ALA A 236 -12.90 -12.05 -6.43
N THR A 237 -11.98 -12.30 -5.51
CA THR A 237 -10.70 -11.62 -5.38
C THR A 237 -9.57 -12.61 -5.64
N LEU A 238 -8.71 -12.32 -6.61
CA LEU A 238 -7.47 -13.06 -6.83
C LEU A 238 -6.47 -12.67 -5.75
N VAL A 239 -5.85 -13.67 -5.13
CA VAL A 239 -4.92 -13.51 -4.02
C VAL A 239 -3.59 -14.19 -4.32
N GLY A 240 -2.49 -13.45 -4.18
CA GLY A 240 -1.15 -13.99 -4.05
C GLY A 240 -0.74 -13.93 -2.58
N GLU A 241 -0.58 -15.07 -1.96
CA GLU A 241 -0.20 -15.20 -0.55
C GLU A 241 1.26 -15.61 -0.42
N LEU A 242 2.02 -14.87 0.40
CA LEU A 242 3.31 -15.28 0.92
C LEU A 242 3.14 -15.65 2.39
N ARG A 243 3.44 -16.90 2.73
CA ARG A 243 3.46 -17.40 4.11
C ARG A 243 4.50 -18.49 4.25
N ASP A 244 5.25 -18.46 5.34
CA ASP A 244 6.30 -19.46 5.64
C ASP A 244 7.28 -19.66 4.48
N GLY A 245 7.66 -18.56 3.81
CA GLY A 245 8.56 -18.53 2.66
C GLY A 245 8.00 -19.14 1.37
N LYS A 246 6.70 -19.47 1.32
CA LYS A 246 6.04 -20.08 0.15
C LYS A 246 5.01 -19.15 -0.43
N VAL A 247 4.97 -19.06 -1.76
CA VAL A 247 3.95 -18.31 -2.50
C VAL A 247 2.86 -19.26 -2.98
N ARG A 248 1.60 -18.87 -2.78
CA ARG A 248 0.41 -19.52 -3.33
C ARG A 248 -0.49 -18.49 -3.99
N GLU A 249 -1.21 -18.91 -5.02
CA GLU A 249 -2.21 -18.07 -5.70
C GLU A 249 -3.55 -18.80 -5.67
N TYR A 250 -4.62 -18.09 -5.29
CA TYR A 250 -5.97 -18.63 -5.17
C TYR A 250 -7.02 -17.51 -5.27
N GLU A 251 -8.28 -17.87 -5.24
CA GLU A 251 -9.40 -16.91 -5.20
C GLU A 251 -10.15 -17.01 -3.88
N LEU A 252 -10.66 -15.85 -3.44
CA LEU A 252 -11.56 -15.71 -2.30
C LEU A 252 -12.88 -15.13 -2.77
N HIS A 253 -13.97 -15.65 -2.23
CA HIS A 253 -15.30 -15.08 -2.36
C HIS A 253 -15.78 -14.51 -1.02
N PRO A 254 -16.47 -13.36 -0.98
CA PRO A 254 -17.03 -12.85 0.28
C PRO A 254 -18.01 -13.84 0.91
N GLU A 255 -18.74 -14.63 0.10
CA GLU A 255 -19.68 -15.66 0.57
C GLU A 255 -18.99 -16.80 1.33
N ASP A 256 -17.71 -17.07 1.09
CA ASP A 256 -16.92 -18.06 1.87
C ASP A 256 -16.85 -17.68 3.35
N PHE A 257 -17.08 -16.39 3.67
CA PHE A 257 -17.09 -15.82 5.02
C PHE A 257 -18.46 -15.37 5.49
N GLY A 258 -19.53 -15.82 4.82
CA GLY A 258 -20.91 -15.42 5.12
C GLY A 258 -21.19 -13.93 4.88
N ILE A 259 -20.45 -13.29 3.99
CA ILE A 259 -20.66 -11.91 3.58
C ILE A 259 -21.41 -11.93 2.23
N PRO A 260 -22.64 -11.38 2.14
CA PRO A 260 -23.39 -11.37 0.91
C PRO A 260 -22.71 -10.51 -0.15
N MET A 261 -22.73 -10.95 -1.39
CA MET A 261 -22.21 -10.17 -2.52
C MET A 261 -22.99 -8.88 -2.73
N ALA A 262 -22.27 -7.81 -3.05
CA ALA A 262 -22.85 -6.50 -3.29
C ALA A 262 -22.00 -5.69 -4.27
N HIS A 263 -22.67 -4.93 -5.15
CA HIS A 263 -21.97 -4.11 -6.15
C HIS A 263 -21.15 -2.98 -5.53
N SER A 264 -19.87 -2.87 -5.94
CA SER A 264 -18.91 -1.83 -5.52
C SER A 264 -19.32 -0.39 -5.87
N ARG A 265 -20.25 -0.19 -6.82
CA ARG A 265 -20.75 1.16 -7.19
C ARG A 265 -21.31 1.97 -6.01
N ASN A 266 -21.84 1.30 -4.99
CA ASN A 266 -22.41 1.95 -3.80
C ASN A 266 -21.32 2.37 -2.79
N LEU A 267 -20.06 2.10 -3.08
CA LEU A 267 -18.89 2.49 -2.31
C LEU A 267 -18.13 3.66 -2.95
N LYS A 268 -18.59 4.15 -4.14
CA LYS A 268 -17.97 5.25 -4.86
C LYS A 268 -18.22 6.57 -4.17
N VAL A 269 -17.19 7.42 -4.22
CA VAL A 269 -17.21 8.77 -3.65
C VAL A 269 -16.76 9.81 -4.66
N ALA A 270 -17.19 11.05 -4.48
CA ALA A 270 -16.81 12.18 -5.34
C ALA A 270 -15.63 12.98 -4.79
N ASP A 271 -15.37 12.91 -3.48
CA ASP A 271 -14.37 13.71 -2.77
C ASP A 271 -13.96 13.08 -1.43
N ALA A 272 -13.04 13.75 -0.72
CA ALA A 272 -12.56 13.31 0.58
C ALA A 272 -13.63 13.39 1.68
N GLU A 273 -14.58 14.33 1.61
CA GLU A 273 -15.65 14.48 2.60
C GLU A 273 -16.61 13.28 2.56
N GLN A 274 -17.01 12.87 1.34
CA GLN A 274 -17.82 11.66 1.17
C GLN A 274 -17.07 10.40 1.61
N SER A 275 -15.76 10.32 1.31
CA SER A 275 -14.92 9.23 1.77
C SER A 275 -14.84 9.18 3.29
N MET A 276 -14.63 10.32 3.94
CA MET A 276 -14.66 10.45 5.40
C MET A 276 -16.01 10.00 5.97
N ALA A 277 -17.12 10.45 5.39
CA ALA A 277 -18.45 10.07 5.88
C ALA A 277 -18.68 8.55 5.82
N MET A 278 -18.29 7.88 4.73
CA MET A 278 -18.40 6.42 4.62
C MET A 278 -17.46 5.69 5.58
N LEU A 279 -16.24 6.21 5.78
CA LEU A 279 -15.29 5.68 6.74
C LEU A 279 -15.88 5.73 8.16
N LEU A 280 -16.43 6.87 8.56
CA LEU A 280 -17.06 7.04 9.87
C LEU A 280 -18.26 6.10 10.05
N GLN A 281 -19.13 5.95 9.02
CA GLN A 281 -20.23 4.98 9.06
C GLN A 281 -19.73 3.55 9.35
N ALA A 282 -18.61 3.15 8.72
CA ALA A 282 -18.03 1.83 8.96
C ALA A 282 -17.48 1.67 10.38
N LEU A 283 -16.80 2.69 10.92
CA LEU A 283 -16.21 2.63 12.26
C LEU A 283 -17.25 2.81 13.38
N ASP A 284 -18.35 3.49 13.10
CA ASP A 284 -19.47 3.71 14.04
C ASP A 284 -20.49 2.55 14.02
N ASP A 285 -20.13 1.40 13.44
CA ASP A 285 -20.94 0.17 13.36
C ASP A 285 -22.29 0.34 12.63
N HIS A 286 -22.41 1.34 11.75
CA HIS A 286 -23.63 1.49 10.95
C HIS A 286 -23.76 0.31 9.97
N GLU A 287 -24.94 -0.32 9.97
CA GLU A 287 -25.21 -1.40 9.04
C GLU A 287 -25.08 -0.93 7.58
N GLY A 288 -24.38 -1.71 6.76
CA GLY A 288 -24.21 -1.37 5.35
C GLY A 288 -22.93 -1.90 4.73
N LEU A 289 -22.75 -1.60 3.45
CA LEU A 289 -21.60 -2.05 2.67
C LEU A 289 -20.26 -1.49 3.17
N PRO A 290 -20.15 -0.21 3.62
CA PRO A 290 -18.90 0.31 4.16
C PRO A 290 -18.37 -0.53 5.32
N ARG A 291 -19.24 -0.90 6.28
CA ARG A 291 -18.86 -1.75 7.42
C ARG A 291 -18.40 -3.14 6.97
N GLN A 292 -19.12 -3.74 6.02
CA GLN A 292 -18.82 -5.10 5.53
C GLN A 292 -17.48 -5.16 4.82
N ILE A 293 -17.20 -4.23 3.90
CA ILE A 293 -15.94 -4.23 3.15
C ILE A 293 -14.75 -3.89 4.03
N VAL A 294 -14.92 -2.99 5.00
CA VAL A 294 -13.87 -2.67 5.97
C VAL A 294 -13.58 -3.88 6.86
N ALA A 295 -14.59 -4.57 7.37
CA ALA A 295 -14.40 -5.77 8.17
C ALA A 295 -13.71 -6.89 7.37
N TYR A 296 -14.02 -7.04 6.07
CA TYR A 296 -13.41 -8.03 5.19
C TYR A 296 -11.92 -7.72 4.95
N ASN A 297 -11.60 -6.49 4.54
CA ASN A 297 -10.21 -6.07 4.30
C ASN A 297 -9.38 -6.01 5.60
N ALA A 298 -9.96 -5.51 6.69
CA ALA A 298 -9.30 -5.53 8.01
C ALA A 298 -9.03 -6.96 8.49
N GLY A 299 -9.95 -7.91 8.24
CA GLY A 299 -9.77 -9.32 8.56
C GLY A 299 -8.58 -9.94 7.82
N ALA A 300 -8.46 -9.68 6.54
CA ALA A 300 -7.32 -10.10 5.74
C ALA A 300 -6.00 -9.46 6.21
N ALA A 301 -6.03 -8.18 6.60
CA ALA A 301 -4.86 -7.50 7.16
C ALA A 301 -4.43 -8.06 8.52
N LEU A 302 -5.37 -8.43 9.40
CA LEU A 302 -5.10 -9.11 10.67
C LEU A 302 -4.45 -10.48 10.47
N TYR A 303 -4.90 -11.21 9.47
CA TYR A 303 -4.26 -12.48 9.09
C TYR A 303 -2.84 -12.25 8.54
N ALA A 304 -2.66 -11.28 7.67
CA ALA A 304 -1.34 -10.91 7.18
C ALA A 304 -0.40 -10.46 8.31
N ALA A 305 -0.91 -9.71 9.30
CA ALA A 305 -0.16 -9.30 10.49
C ALA A 305 0.21 -10.45 11.44
N GLY A 306 -0.37 -11.64 11.25
CA GLY A 306 -0.17 -12.79 12.14
C GLY A 306 -0.93 -12.71 13.46
N VAL A 307 -1.88 -11.80 13.58
CA VAL A 307 -2.76 -11.64 14.76
C VAL A 307 -3.94 -12.60 14.69
N ALA A 308 -4.39 -12.95 13.49
CA ALA A 308 -5.45 -13.93 13.26
C ALA A 308 -4.89 -15.23 12.68
N GLU A 309 -5.54 -16.36 13.01
CA GLU A 309 -5.13 -17.69 12.53
C GLU A 309 -5.42 -17.90 11.04
N ASP A 310 -6.55 -17.37 10.59
CA ASP A 310 -7.00 -17.32 9.20
C ASP A 310 -7.81 -16.04 8.92
N ILE A 311 -8.24 -15.86 7.67
CA ILE A 311 -9.01 -14.66 7.27
C ILE A 311 -10.38 -14.61 7.97
N GLY A 312 -11.01 -15.77 8.21
CA GLY A 312 -12.30 -15.85 8.91
C GLY A 312 -12.21 -15.39 10.37
N ASP A 313 -11.18 -15.85 11.11
CA ASP A 313 -10.88 -15.35 12.46
C ASP A 313 -10.57 -13.84 12.43
N GLY A 314 -9.80 -13.39 11.44
CA GLY A 314 -9.52 -11.97 11.24
C GLY A 314 -10.79 -11.14 11.05
N ILE A 315 -11.74 -11.59 10.23
CA ILE A 315 -13.04 -10.93 10.01
C ILE A 315 -13.86 -10.88 11.31
N ALA A 316 -13.87 -11.97 12.09
CA ALA A 316 -14.58 -12.00 13.37
C ALA A 316 -13.99 -10.98 14.37
N ARG A 317 -12.66 -10.88 14.45
CA ARG A 317 -11.96 -9.87 15.27
C ARG A 317 -12.24 -8.44 14.80
N ALA A 318 -12.22 -8.21 13.48
CA ALA A 318 -12.54 -6.92 12.89
C ALA A 318 -13.96 -6.48 13.22
N ARG A 319 -14.96 -7.36 13.05
CA ARG A 319 -16.35 -7.11 13.42
C ARG A 319 -16.49 -6.79 14.91
N LYS A 320 -15.79 -7.51 15.78
CA LYS A 320 -15.78 -7.25 17.23
C LYS A 320 -15.19 -5.88 17.55
N ALA A 321 -14.07 -5.48 16.91
CA ALA A 321 -13.44 -4.18 17.11
C ALA A 321 -14.36 -3.02 16.67
N ILE A 322 -15.11 -3.20 15.58
CA ILE A 322 -16.11 -2.24 15.11
C ILE A 322 -17.28 -2.17 16.11
N ALA A 323 -17.92 -3.29 16.40
CA ALA A 323 -19.13 -3.36 17.24
C ALA A 323 -18.90 -2.87 18.68
N SER A 324 -17.68 -2.98 19.20
CA SER A 324 -17.34 -2.47 20.54
C SER A 324 -17.04 -0.96 20.58
N GLY A 325 -17.01 -0.27 19.43
CA GLY A 325 -16.58 1.12 19.32
C GLY A 325 -15.05 1.32 19.41
N ALA A 326 -14.27 0.24 19.59
CA ALA A 326 -12.81 0.32 19.72
C ALA A 326 -12.13 0.87 18.45
N ALA A 327 -12.66 0.54 17.28
CA ALA A 327 -12.15 1.05 16.01
C ALA A 327 -12.34 2.57 15.88
N ARG A 328 -13.49 3.10 16.32
CA ARG A 328 -13.74 4.54 16.35
C ARG A 328 -12.84 5.25 17.38
N ALA A 329 -12.74 4.70 18.58
CA ALA A 329 -11.84 5.23 19.60
C ALA A 329 -10.37 5.25 19.12
N LYS A 330 -9.94 4.27 18.34
CA LYS A 330 -8.60 4.21 17.75
C LYS A 330 -8.35 5.33 16.72
N LEU A 331 -9.34 5.72 15.93
CA LEU A 331 -9.28 6.89 15.07
C LEU A 331 -9.08 8.18 15.92
N ASP A 332 -9.89 8.37 16.95
CA ASP A 332 -9.81 9.57 17.79
C ASP A 332 -8.44 9.67 18.51
N GLU A 333 -7.93 8.53 19.01
CA GLU A 333 -6.59 8.42 19.60
C GLU A 333 -5.48 8.77 18.59
N PHE A 334 -5.57 8.26 17.36
CA PHE A 334 -4.59 8.56 16.30
C PHE A 334 -4.59 10.04 15.93
N VAL A 335 -5.76 10.65 15.73
CA VAL A 335 -5.88 12.08 15.43
C VAL A 335 -5.26 12.91 16.54
N ALA A 336 -5.61 12.63 17.80
CA ALA A 336 -5.05 13.33 18.96
C ALA A 336 -3.53 13.16 19.05
N ALA A 337 -3.00 11.95 18.81
CA ALA A 337 -1.57 11.67 18.84
C ALA A 337 -0.82 12.45 17.75
N THR A 338 -1.33 12.48 16.51
CA THR A 338 -0.69 13.22 15.41
C THR A 338 -0.66 14.72 15.64
N GLN A 339 -1.71 15.30 16.22
CA GLN A 339 -1.78 16.73 16.55
C GLN A 339 -0.82 17.09 17.68
N ALA A 340 -0.75 16.26 18.73
CA ALA A 340 0.17 16.48 19.85
C ALA A 340 1.64 16.40 19.42
N LEU A 341 1.97 15.49 18.49
CA LEU A 341 3.34 15.33 17.98
C LEU A 341 3.76 16.43 17.01
N ALA A 342 2.84 17.01 16.26
CA ALA A 342 3.13 18.12 15.35
C ALA A 342 3.42 19.45 16.07
N GLY A 343 2.92 19.62 17.29
CA GLY A 343 3.17 20.80 18.13
C GLY A 343 4.41 20.71 19.03
N ALA A 344 5.10 19.56 19.00
CA ALA A 344 6.31 19.31 19.80
C ALA A 344 7.57 19.46 18.94
#